data_6320b2edeac55c8d0670029004390893
#
_entry.id   6320b2edeac55c8d0670029004390893
#
_cell.length_a   1.000
_cell.length_b   1.000
_cell.length_c   1.000
_cell.angle_alpha   90.00
_cell.angle_beta   90.00
_cell.angle_gamma   90.00
#
_symmetry.space_group_name_H-M   'P 1'
#
loop_
_entity.id
_entity.type
_entity.pdbx_description
1 polymer ?
#
loop_
_entity_poly.entity_id
_entity_poly.type
_entity_poly.pdbx_seq_one_letter_code
_entity_poly.pdbx_strand_id
1 'polypeptide(L)'
;GCHEQTAVANWHMGPHDVNSVSCAACHDSHKAKDAVLARATQPDVCYTCHVAERSQFQKVYAHPVRQGKLACSDCHAPHGTVAQKQLVRATVNDTCYECHAEKRGPMLWEHQPVTEDCSTCHAPHGSSNPGMVKQRGPLLCQSCHSQQGHPSLGYGPSGLPGNAAPATALALGNC
;
A
#
# COMPACT_ATOMS: atom_id res chain seq x y z
N GLY A 1 -33.53 3.84 -13.68
CA GLY A 1 -32.24 3.54 -14.28
C GLY A 1 -31.69 2.20 -13.85
N CYS A 2 -30.78 1.62 -14.63
CA CYS A 2 -30.28 0.27 -14.38
C CYS A 2 -29.29 0.15 -13.21
N HIS A 3 -28.91 1.24 -12.53
CA HIS A 3 -27.89 1.26 -11.50
C HIS A 3 -28.24 2.13 -10.29
N GLU A 4 -29.45 1.98 -9.77
CA GLU A 4 -29.92 2.80 -8.64
C GLU A 4 -29.53 2.27 -7.26
N GLN A 5 -28.79 1.15 -7.15
CA GLN A 5 -28.61 0.51 -5.86
C GLN A 5 -27.12 0.26 -5.52
N THR A 6 -26.80 0.59 -4.30
CA THR A 6 -25.63 0.27 -3.46
C THR A 6 -24.24 0.34 -4.09
N ALA A 7 -24.00 -0.25 -5.27
CA ALA A 7 -22.64 -0.30 -5.87
C ALA A 7 -22.11 1.08 -6.31
N VAL A 8 -23.02 2.04 -6.57
CA VAL A 8 -22.66 3.40 -7.00
C VAL A 8 -23.14 4.49 -6.03
N ALA A 9 -23.60 4.09 -4.84
CA ALA A 9 -24.12 5.03 -3.85
C ALA A 9 -23.12 6.13 -3.46
N ASN A 10 -21.83 5.81 -3.45
CA ASN A 10 -20.77 6.74 -3.12
C ASN A 10 -20.08 7.34 -4.36
N TRP A 11 -20.61 7.11 -5.56
CA TRP A 11 -20.01 7.64 -6.79
C TRP A 11 -20.01 9.16 -6.81
N HIS A 12 -21.18 9.76 -6.51
CA HIS A 12 -21.34 11.20 -6.52
C HIS A 12 -20.40 11.87 -5.51
N MET A 13 -19.69 12.89 -5.97
CA MET A 13 -18.62 13.57 -5.22
C MET A 13 -17.36 12.73 -5.00
N GLY A 14 -17.30 11.49 -5.49
CA GLY A 14 -16.09 10.69 -5.50
C GLY A 14 -15.04 11.23 -6.48
N PRO A 15 -13.76 10.89 -6.32
CA PRO A 15 -12.68 11.41 -7.17
C PRO A 15 -12.90 11.17 -8.67
N HIS A 16 -13.46 10.05 -9.08
CA HIS A 16 -13.74 9.78 -10.49
C HIS A 16 -14.89 10.65 -11.01
N ASP A 17 -15.95 10.84 -10.24
CA ASP A 17 -17.08 11.70 -10.61
C ASP A 17 -16.63 13.17 -10.74
N VAL A 18 -15.92 13.68 -9.74
CA VAL A 18 -15.38 15.06 -9.73
C VAL A 18 -14.44 15.32 -10.91
N ASN A 19 -13.70 14.30 -11.36
CA ASN A 19 -12.85 14.38 -12.55
C ASN A 19 -13.57 14.00 -13.85
N SER A 20 -14.91 13.92 -13.83
CA SER A 20 -15.75 13.68 -15.01
C SER A 20 -15.45 12.35 -15.72
N VAL A 21 -15.01 11.32 -14.99
CA VAL A 21 -14.79 9.98 -15.53
C VAL A 21 -16.16 9.33 -15.73
N SER A 22 -16.47 8.98 -16.98
CA SER A 22 -17.74 8.33 -17.27
C SER A 22 -17.70 6.83 -16.94
N CYS A 23 -18.86 6.22 -16.72
CA CYS A 23 -18.96 4.77 -16.50
C CYS A 23 -18.35 3.97 -17.65
N ALA A 24 -18.53 4.46 -18.88
CA ALA A 24 -18.01 3.84 -20.11
C ALA A 24 -16.47 3.95 -20.25
N ALA A 25 -15.80 4.78 -19.45
CA ALA A 25 -14.34 4.82 -19.42
C ALA A 25 -13.74 3.53 -18.84
N CYS A 26 -14.49 2.83 -17.99
CA CYS A 26 -14.08 1.60 -17.35
C CYS A 26 -14.91 0.39 -17.79
N HIS A 27 -16.22 0.59 -17.99
CA HIS A 27 -17.17 -0.46 -18.32
C HIS A 27 -17.52 -0.51 -19.80
N ASP A 28 -17.46 -1.70 -20.39
CA ASP A 28 -17.90 -1.95 -21.74
C ASP A 28 -19.14 -2.86 -21.76
N SER A 29 -20.31 -2.23 -21.62
CA SER A 29 -21.60 -2.93 -21.55
C SER A 29 -22.00 -3.66 -22.83
N HIS A 30 -21.30 -3.39 -23.95
CA HIS A 30 -21.58 -4.01 -25.24
C HIS A 30 -20.68 -5.20 -25.57
N LYS A 31 -19.65 -5.45 -24.76
CA LYS A 31 -18.80 -6.63 -24.92
C LYS A 31 -19.31 -7.81 -24.12
N ALA A 32 -19.12 -9.00 -24.68
CA ALA A 32 -19.44 -10.25 -23.98
C ALA A 32 -18.68 -10.45 -22.65
N LYS A 33 -17.53 -9.79 -22.52
CA LYS A 33 -16.71 -9.77 -21.30
C LYS A 33 -16.25 -8.34 -21.05
N ASP A 34 -16.63 -7.79 -19.93
CA ASP A 34 -16.17 -6.51 -19.46
C ASP A 34 -14.81 -6.68 -18.76
N ALA A 35 -13.77 -6.07 -19.31
CA ALA A 35 -12.39 -6.25 -18.84
C ALA A 35 -12.19 -5.77 -17.41
N VAL A 36 -12.95 -4.76 -16.95
CA VAL A 36 -12.82 -4.23 -15.59
C VAL A 36 -13.39 -5.18 -14.52
N LEU A 37 -14.27 -6.10 -14.90
CA LEU A 37 -14.86 -7.07 -13.98
C LEU A 37 -14.00 -8.31 -13.76
N ALA A 38 -13.02 -8.55 -14.62
CA ALA A 38 -12.15 -9.71 -14.49
C ALA A 38 -10.83 -9.34 -13.80
N ARG A 39 -10.49 -10.03 -12.72
CA ARG A 39 -9.31 -9.78 -11.89
C ARG A 39 -8.01 -9.64 -12.69
N ALA A 40 -7.83 -10.48 -13.70
CA ALA A 40 -6.62 -10.50 -14.52
C ALA A 40 -6.49 -9.32 -15.48
N THR A 41 -7.60 -8.73 -15.91
CA THR A 41 -7.63 -7.65 -16.91
C THR A 41 -8.01 -6.29 -16.32
N GLN A 42 -8.60 -6.27 -15.14
CA GLN A 42 -8.97 -5.03 -14.45
C GLN A 42 -7.81 -4.03 -14.34
N PRO A 43 -6.58 -4.44 -13.96
CA PRO A 43 -5.48 -3.49 -13.82
C PRO A 43 -5.16 -2.74 -15.12
N ASP A 44 -5.28 -3.39 -16.28
CA ASP A 44 -5.00 -2.75 -17.56
C ASP A 44 -5.99 -1.62 -17.85
N VAL A 45 -7.25 -1.77 -17.46
CA VAL A 45 -8.25 -0.69 -17.56
C VAL A 45 -7.86 0.49 -16.67
N CYS A 46 -7.50 0.23 -15.43
CA CYS A 46 -7.10 1.28 -14.48
C CYS A 46 -5.82 2.02 -14.95
N TYR A 47 -4.86 1.29 -15.49
CA TYR A 47 -3.56 1.81 -15.93
C TYR A 47 -3.65 2.73 -17.15
N THR A 48 -4.77 2.82 -17.82
CA THR A 48 -4.97 3.80 -18.91
C THR A 48 -4.82 5.24 -18.40
N CYS A 49 -5.18 5.47 -17.14
CA CYS A 49 -5.07 6.77 -16.47
C CYS A 49 -4.04 6.72 -15.31
N HIS A 50 -3.97 5.61 -14.56
CA HIS A 50 -3.09 5.44 -13.39
C HIS A 50 -1.70 4.90 -13.79
N VAL A 51 -0.99 5.65 -14.64
CA VAL A 51 0.32 5.25 -15.18
C VAL A 51 1.43 5.22 -14.13
N ALA A 52 1.33 6.05 -13.10
CA ALA A 52 2.29 6.06 -11.98
C ALA A 52 2.21 4.76 -11.19
N GLU A 53 1.00 4.32 -10.87
CA GLU A 53 0.74 3.06 -10.17
C GLU A 53 1.18 1.86 -11.01
N ARG A 54 0.93 1.90 -12.32
CA ARG A 54 1.47 0.89 -13.24
C ARG A 54 2.99 0.74 -13.09
N SER A 55 3.71 1.86 -13.06
CA SER A 55 5.17 1.83 -12.92
C SER A 55 5.62 1.26 -11.58
N GLN A 56 4.86 1.51 -10.51
CA GLN A 56 5.17 0.97 -9.18
C GLN A 56 5.01 -0.56 -9.16
N PHE A 57 3.95 -1.11 -9.76
CA PHE A 57 3.76 -2.56 -9.87
C PHE A 57 4.78 -3.28 -10.75
N GLN A 58 5.60 -2.54 -11.53
CA GLN A 58 6.74 -3.13 -12.27
C GLN A 58 7.99 -3.32 -11.40
N LYS A 59 8.03 -2.79 -10.19
CA LYS A 59 9.17 -2.94 -9.28
C LYS A 59 9.32 -4.38 -8.81
N VAL A 60 10.53 -4.70 -8.31
CA VAL A 60 10.91 -6.07 -7.91
C VAL A 60 10.00 -6.62 -6.81
N TYR A 61 9.68 -5.80 -5.83
CA TYR A 61 8.82 -6.16 -4.71
C TYR A 61 7.49 -5.42 -4.85
N ALA A 62 6.47 -6.12 -5.32
CA ALA A 62 5.13 -5.59 -5.54
C ALA A 62 4.09 -6.65 -5.21
N HIS A 63 2.89 -6.23 -4.85
CA HIS A 63 1.77 -7.15 -4.75
C HIS A 63 1.51 -7.84 -6.10
N PRO A 64 1.04 -9.11 -6.12
CA PRO A 64 0.96 -9.93 -7.32
C PRO A 64 -0.24 -9.58 -8.22
N VAL A 65 -0.41 -8.29 -8.52
CA VAL A 65 -1.42 -7.76 -9.44
C VAL A 65 -1.12 -8.19 -10.87
N ARG A 66 0.16 -8.12 -11.27
CA ARG A 66 0.61 -8.56 -12.60
C ARG A 66 0.38 -10.05 -12.88
N GLN A 67 0.31 -10.86 -11.84
CA GLN A 67 0.05 -12.29 -11.90
C GLN A 67 -1.45 -12.61 -11.83
N GLY A 68 -2.31 -11.60 -11.80
CA GLY A 68 -3.76 -11.76 -11.69
C GLY A 68 -4.24 -12.33 -10.35
N LYS A 69 -3.36 -12.38 -9.33
CA LYS A 69 -3.71 -12.86 -7.98
C LYS A 69 -4.44 -11.80 -7.17
N LEU A 70 -4.17 -10.54 -7.45
CA LEU A 70 -4.85 -9.37 -6.88
C LEU A 70 -5.31 -8.44 -7.99
N ALA A 71 -6.37 -7.69 -7.71
CA ALA A 71 -6.88 -6.63 -8.55
C ALA A 71 -6.87 -5.30 -7.77
N CYS A 72 -7.00 -4.18 -8.45
CA CYS A 72 -7.07 -2.87 -7.81
C CYS A 72 -8.26 -2.79 -6.83
N SER A 73 -9.38 -3.42 -7.19
CA SER A 73 -10.60 -3.46 -6.38
C SER A 73 -10.52 -4.33 -5.11
N ASP A 74 -9.45 -5.11 -4.92
CA ASP A 74 -9.26 -5.82 -3.66
C ASP A 74 -8.89 -4.84 -2.52
N CYS A 75 -8.31 -3.68 -2.86
CA CYS A 75 -7.93 -2.65 -1.91
C CYS A 75 -8.71 -1.34 -2.09
N HIS A 76 -9.18 -1.04 -3.31
CA HIS A 76 -9.85 0.22 -3.65
C HIS A 76 -11.30 -0.01 -4.07
N ALA A 77 -12.18 0.91 -3.69
CA ALA A 77 -13.57 0.97 -4.12
C ALA A 77 -13.75 2.07 -5.20
N PRO A 78 -13.59 1.73 -6.50
CA PRO A 78 -13.55 2.72 -7.58
C PRO A 78 -14.84 3.50 -7.76
N HIS A 79 -15.96 2.99 -7.25
CA HIS A 79 -17.24 3.69 -7.24
C HIS A 79 -17.41 4.66 -6.06
N GLY A 80 -16.37 4.83 -5.25
CA GLY A 80 -16.37 5.75 -4.12
C GLY A 80 -16.54 5.07 -2.77
N THR A 81 -15.97 5.68 -1.77
CA THR A 81 -16.06 5.32 -0.36
C THR A 81 -15.74 6.55 0.48
N VAL A 82 -16.12 6.55 1.75
CA VAL A 82 -15.74 7.59 2.71
C VAL A 82 -14.30 7.49 3.17
N ALA A 83 -13.63 6.38 2.90
CA ALA A 83 -12.23 6.18 3.26
C ALA A 83 -11.28 6.97 2.36
N GLN A 84 -10.15 7.39 2.92
CA GLN A 84 -9.10 8.05 2.14
C GLN A 84 -8.60 7.15 1.01
N LYS A 85 -8.21 7.75 -0.12
CA LYS A 85 -7.71 7.04 -1.31
C LYS A 85 -8.66 5.95 -1.82
N GLN A 86 -9.95 6.10 -1.54
CA GLN A 86 -10.99 5.12 -1.90
C GLN A 86 -10.68 3.69 -1.43
N LEU A 87 -10.14 3.53 -0.25
CA LEU A 87 -9.90 2.20 0.31
C LEU A 87 -11.22 1.49 0.62
N VAL A 88 -11.21 0.16 0.52
CA VAL A 88 -12.39 -0.70 0.83
C VAL A 88 -12.71 -0.74 2.32
N ARG A 89 -11.76 -0.37 3.19
CA ARG A 89 -11.94 -0.25 4.64
C ARG A 89 -11.65 1.17 5.09
N ALA A 90 -12.08 1.50 6.30
CA ALA A 90 -11.98 2.86 6.85
C ALA A 90 -10.53 3.34 6.99
N THR A 91 -9.61 2.42 7.29
CA THR A 91 -8.19 2.73 7.45
C THR A 91 -7.31 1.92 6.51
N VAL A 92 -6.06 2.38 6.33
CA VAL A 92 -5.03 1.63 5.61
C VAL A 92 -4.80 0.28 6.29
N ASN A 93 -4.63 0.29 7.60
CA ASN A 93 -4.36 -0.91 8.37
C ASN A 93 -5.49 -1.95 8.26
N ASP A 94 -6.75 -1.53 8.37
CA ASP A 94 -7.88 -2.45 8.21
C ASP A 94 -7.93 -3.06 6.81
N THR A 95 -7.59 -2.29 5.79
CA THR A 95 -7.48 -2.79 4.41
C THR A 95 -6.36 -3.83 4.28
N CYS A 96 -5.21 -3.58 4.91
CA CYS A 96 -4.09 -4.53 4.90
C CYS A 96 -4.43 -5.83 5.66
N TYR A 97 -5.11 -5.72 6.79
CA TYR A 97 -5.46 -6.85 7.64
C TYR A 97 -6.46 -7.83 7.02
N GLU A 98 -7.14 -7.47 5.94
CA GLU A 98 -7.98 -8.42 5.19
C GLU A 98 -7.18 -9.65 4.71
N CYS A 99 -5.89 -9.46 4.42
CA CYS A 99 -4.98 -10.51 3.96
C CYS A 99 -3.82 -10.74 4.93
N HIS A 100 -3.40 -9.72 5.67
CA HIS A 100 -2.28 -9.74 6.60
C HIS A 100 -2.74 -9.74 8.06
N ALA A 101 -3.72 -10.57 8.38
CA ALA A 101 -4.31 -10.66 9.72
C ALA A 101 -3.27 -10.93 10.83
N GLU A 102 -2.19 -11.66 10.49
CA GLU A 102 -1.10 -11.97 11.42
C GLU A 102 -0.28 -10.74 11.85
N LYS A 103 -0.44 -9.61 11.14
CA LYS A 103 0.24 -8.35 11.48
C LYS A 103 -0.60 -7.45 12.40
N ARG A 104 -1.83 -7.86 12.69
CA ARG A 104 -2.75 -7.04 13.49
C ARG A 104 -2.34 -6.93 14.96
N GLY A 105 -1.63 -7.93 15.44
CA GLY A 105 -1.27 -8.02 16.86
C GLY A 105 -2.35 -8.69 17.73
N PRO A 106 -2.29 -8.55 19.06
CA PRO A 106 -1.32 -7.73 19.80
C PRO A 106 0.12 -8.26 19.68
N MET A 107 1.08 -7.34 19.56
CA MET A 107 2.50 -7.68 19.56
C MET A 107 3.07 -7.45 20.95
N LEU A 108 4.08 -8.24 21.34
CA LEU A 108 4.73 -8.11 22.66
C LEU A 108 5.41 -6.73 22.79
N TRP A 109 5.95 -6.23 21.69
CA TRP A 109 6.56 -4.91 21.59
C TRP A 109 5.98 -4.20 20.36
N GLU A 110 5.09 -3.26 20.61
CA GLU A 110 4.47 -2.49 19.55
C GLU A 110 5.30 -1.25 19.24
N HIS A 111 5.46 -1.00 17.94
CA HIS A 111 6.00 0.26 17.42
C HIS A 111 4.82 1.11 16.93
N GLN A 112 4.60 2.24 17.56
CA GLN A 112 3.40 3.08 17.37
C GLN A 112 3.06 3.32 15.88
N PRO A 113 3.99 3.68 14.97
CA PRO A 113 3.65 3.87 13.56
C PRO A 113 3.05 2.64 12.87
N VAL A 114 3.35 1.42 13.37
CA VAL A 114 2.79 0.17 12.82
C VAL A 114 1.30 0.04 13.15
N THR A 115 0.89 0.49 14.33
CA THR A 115 -0.52 0.48 14.74
C THR A 115 -1.34 1.59 14.09
N GLU A 116 -0.68 2.66 13.62
CA GLU A 116 -1.34 3.82 13.01
C GLU A 116 -1.54 3.65 11.51
N ASP A 117 -0.47 3.41 10.75
CA ASP A 117 -0.54 3.34 9.27
C ASP A 117 0.62 2.53 8.69
N CYS A 118 0.32 1.35 8.12
CA CYS A 118 1.29 0.51 7.44
C CYS A 118 1.97 1.24 6.29
N SER A 119 1.29 2.17 5.62
CA SER A 119 1.85 2.94 4.51
C SER A 119 2.88 3.97 4.95
N THR A 120 3.08 4.20 6.24
CA THR A 120 4.20 5.01 6.75
C THR A 120 5.54 4.40 6.31
N CYS A 121 5.68 3.09 6.40
CA CYS A 121 6.90 2.36 6.05
C CYS A 121 6.82 1.66 4.69
N HIS A 122 5.64 1.18 4.28
CA HIS A 122 5.45 0.37 3.09
C HIS A 122 4.90 1.15 1.91
N ALA A 123 5.31 0.76 0.69
CA ALA A 123 4.78 1.24 -0.58
C ALA A 123 3.93 0.10 -1.20
N PRO A 124 2.61 0.05 -0.97
CA PRO A 124 1.79 -1.13 -1.26
C PRO A 124 1.68 -1.48 -2.75
N HIS A 125 1.89 -0.54 -3.65
CA HIS A 125 1.94 -0.82 -5.08
C HIS A 125 3.26 -1.43 -5.53
N GLY A 126 4.36 -1.16 -4.81
CA GLY A 126 5.65 -1.76 -5.08
C GLY A 126 6.83 -0.87 -4.74
N SER A 127 7.94 -1.53 -4.43
CA SER A 127 9.21 -0.92 -4.08
C SER A 127 10.38 -1.71 -4.66
N SER A 128 11.53 -1.08 -4.75
CA SER A 128 12.79 -1.75 -5.06
C SER A 128 13.43 -2.40 -3.83
N ASN A 129 12.82 -2.24 -2.65
CA ASN A 129 13.33 -2.76 -1.40
C ASN A 129 12.52 -3.99 -0.93
N PRO A 130 13.17 -5.00 -0.33
CA PRO A 130 12.48 -6.17 0.24
C PRO A 130 11.36 -5.76 1.19
N GLY A 131 10.27 -6.55 1.23
CA GLY A 131 9.10 -6.24 2.04
C GLY A 131 8.33 -4.99 1.60
N MET A 132 8.60 -4.48 0.41
CA MET A 132 7.99 -3.27 -0.15
C MET A 132 8.18 -2.02 0.72
N VAL A 133 9.26 -1.94 1.51
CA VAL A 133 9.53 -0.74 2.30
C VAL A 133 9.94 0.43 1.40
N LYS A 134 9.58 1.65 1.80
CA LYS A 134 9.90 2.88 1.05
C LYS A 134 11.40 3.12 0.95
N GLN A 135 12.13 2.81 2.02
CA GLN A 135 13.58 2.93 2.10
C GLN A 135 14.15 1.71 2.83
N ARG A 136 15.42 1.40 2.61
CA ARG A 136 16.10 0.37 3.41
C ARG A 136 16.47 0.91 4.79
N GLY A 137 16.50 0.02 5.78
CA GLY A 137 17.21 0.34 7.01
C GLY A 137 18.69 0.62 6.74
N PRO A 138 19.34 1.54 7.46
CA PRO A 138 18.81 2.33 8.57
C PRO A 138 18.05 3.59 8.15
N LEU A 139 18.05 3.97 6.85
CA LEU A 139 17.46 5.23 6.37
C LEU A 139 15.96 5.32 6.66
N LEU A 140 15.26 4.19 6.60
CA LEU A 140 13.83 4.14 6.95
C LEU A 140 13.59 4.58 8.40
N CYS A 141 14.39 4.09 9.32
CA CYS A 141 14.29 4.43 10.73
C CYS A 141 14.71 5.88 11.00
N GLN A 142 15.74 6.34 10.30
CA GLN A 142 16.27 7.71 10.39
C GLN A 142 15.28 8.77 9.92
N SER A 143 14.32 8.41 9.09
CA SER A 143 13.29 9.37 8.66
C SER A 143 12.48 9.95 9.83
N CYS A 144 12.40 9.23 10.96
CA CYS A 144 11.74 9.65 12.18
C CYS A 144 12.73 9.78 13.36
N HIS A 145 13.73 8.92 13.44
CA HIS A 145 14.69 8.84 14.54
C HIS A 145 16.03 9.53 14.22
N SER A 146 15.99 10.66 13.52
CA SER A 146 17.21 11.38 13.09
C SER A 146 18.05 11.96 14.24
N GLN A 147 17.44 12.22 15.39
CA GLN A 147 18.09 12.87 16.54
C GLN A 147 18.51 11.89 17.64
N GLN A 148 18.21 10.64 17.53
CA GLN A 148 18.53 9.64 18.57
C GLN A 148 19.90 8.98 18.25
N GLY A 149 20.98 9.72 18.45
CA GLY A 149 22.35 9.20 18.49
C GLY A 149 22.64 8.10 17.46
N HIS A 150 22.58 8.44 16.18
CA HIS A 150 22.65 7.42 15.14
C HIS A 150 24.01 6.74 15.10
N PRO A 151 24.07 5.48 14.70
CA PRO A 151 25.29 4.68 14.60
C PRO A 151 26.45 5.28 13.81
N SER A 152 26.18 6.25 12.95
CA SER A 152 27.23 7.00 12.25
C SER A 152 28.12 7.85 13.17
N LEU A 153 27.67 8.10 14.40
CA LEU A 153 28.42 8.87 15.41
C LEU A 153 29.21 7.99 16.38
N GLY A 154 29.27 6.70 16.15
CA GLY A 154 29.85 5.74 17.07
C GLY A 154 28.96 5.51 18.31
N TYR A 155 28.82 4.28 18.70
CA TYR A 155 28.09 3.96 19.93
C TYR A 155 28.93 4.31 21.13
N GLY A 156 28.28 4.91 22.12
CA GLY A 156 28.87 5.07 23.42
C GLY A 156 29.23 3.74 24.07
N PRO A 157 29.88 3.78 25.27
CA PRO A 157 30.39 2.58 25.96
C PRO A 157 29.31 1.52 26.27
N SER A 158 28.04 1.88 26.22
CA SER A 158 26.91 0.97 26.48
C SER A 158 26.47 0.09 25.30
N GLY A 159 27.01 0.33 24.09
CA GLY A 159 26.66 -0.47 22.91
C GLY A 159 25.18 -0.43 22.51
N LEU A 160 24.80 -1.36 21.67
CA LEU A 160 23.39 -1.60 21.32
C LEU A 160 22.68 -2.45 22.38
N PRO A 161 21.34 -2.33 22.53
CA PRO A 161 20.57 -3.28 23.30
C PRO A 161 20.88 -4.72 22.88
N GLY A 162 21.15 -5.59 23.86
CA GLY A 162 21.49 -7.00 23.57
C GLY A 162 22.97 -7.27 23.29
N ASN A 163 23.87 -6.34 23.60
CA ASN A 163 25.32 -6.49 23.40
C ASN A 163 25.77 -6.78 21.95
N ALA A 164 24.94 -6.45 20.96
CA ALA A 164 25.32 -6.58 19.57
C ALA A 164 26.37 -5.52 19.20
N ALA A 165 27.39 -5.91 18.44
CA ALA A 165 28.37 -4.94 17.93
C ALA A 165 27.70 -3.96 16.97
N PRO A 166 27.83 -2.64 17.19
CA PRO A 166 27.18 -1.60 16.37
C PRO A 166 27.44 -1.73 14.88
N ALA A 167 28.69 -2.00 14.52
CA ALA A 167 29.12 -2.16 13.14
C ALA A 167 28.42 -3.34 12.44
N THR A 168 28.19 -4.44 13.15
CA THR A 168 27.53 -5.63 12.60
C THR A 168 26.05 -5.37 12.35
N ALA A 169 25.35 -4.69 13.26
CA ALA A 169 23.94 -4.35 13.10
C ALA A 169 23.73 -3.39 11.92
N LEU A 170 24.63 -2.41 11.72
CA LEU A 170 24.61 -1.50 10.58
C LEU A 170 24.87 -2.22 9.25
N ALA A 171 25.89 -3.10 9.21
CA ALA A 171 26.23 -3.86 8.01
C ALA A 171 25.10 -4.81 7.58
N LEU A 172 24.33 -5.33 8.55
CA LEU A 172 23.16 -6.17 8.30
C LEU A 172 21.89 -5.38 7.96
N GLY A 173 21.95 -4.03 8.02
CA GLY A 173 20.79 -3.18 7.77
C GLY A 173 19.71 -3.25 8.85
N ASN A 174 20.06 -3.72 10.03
CA ASN A 174 19.18 -3.74 11.20
C ASN A 174 19.40 -2.47 12.02
N CYS A 175 18.30 -1.84 12.40
CA CYS A 175 18.28 -0.74 13.36
C CYS A 175 18.03 -1.25 14.76
#